data_fdc7ac42b778a049e44f7492a056b680
#
_entry.id   fdc7ac42b778a049e44f7492a056b680
#
_cell.length_a   1.000
_cell.length_b   1.000
_cell.length_c   1.000
_cell.angle_alpha   90.00
_cell.angle_beta   90.00
_cell.angle_gamma   90.00
#
_symmetry.space_group_name_H-M   'P 1'
#
loop_
_entity.id
_entity.type
_entity.pdbx_description
1 polymer ?
#
loop_
_entity_poly.entity_id
_entity_poly.type
_entity_poly.pdbx_seq_one_letter_code
_entity_poly.pdbx_strand_id
1 'polypeptide(L)'
;MIILMDSYTDEKLAQSLAGRPGFFKLFYDTEDCGCNGVLAIEILEQPLDTDIKVTVEKFTFLIDRQQESLFDNVLKLEADQAYPSFKVSSDSALYSTNVRIRDARDGAAK
;
A
#
# COMPACT_ATOMS: atom_id res chain seq x y z
N MET A 1 6.57 -11.03 -6.13
CA MET A 1 6.16 -10.58 -4.77
C MET A 1 4.76 -11.08 -4.48
N ILE A 2 4.53 -11.46 -3.25
CA ILE A 2 3.22 -11.94 -2.77
C ILE A 2 2.81 -11.05 -1.60
N ILE A 3 1.56 -10.61 -1.58
CA ILE A 3 1.00 -9.86 -0.46
C ILE A 3 -0.17 -10.66 0.11
N LEU A 4 -0.07 -10.99 1.39
CA LEU A 4 -1.09 -11.75 2.10
C LEU A 4 -1.94 -10.81 2.95
N MET A 5 -3.25 -11.03 2.95
CA MET A 5 -4.17 -10.25 3.76
C MET A 5 -5.36 -11.08 4.17
N ASP A 6 -5.99 -10.71 5.29
CA ASP A 6 -7.22 -11.35 5.75
C ASP A 6 -8.45 -10.66 5.15
N SER A 7 -9.64 -11.20 5.43
CA SER A 7 -10.88 -10.67 4.86
C SER A 7 -11.21 -9.27 5.40
N TYR A 8 -10.83 -8.98 6.63
CA TYR A 8 -11.04 -7.65 7.21
C TYR A 8 -10.20 -6.60 6.48
N THR A 9 -8.95 -6.92 6.19
CA THR A 9 -8.05 -6.03 5.43
C THR A 9 -8.58 -5.81 4.02
N ASP A 10 -9.01 -6.88 3.35
CA ASP A 10 -9.62 -6.81 2.03
C ASP A 10 -10.80 -5.83 2.03
N GLU A 11 -11.68 -5.96 3.03
CA GLU A 11 -12.85 -5.09 3.16
C GLU A 11 -12.44 -3.62 3.34
N LYS A 12 -11.42 -3.35 4.16
CA LYS A 12 -10.94 -1.98 4.37
C LYS A 12 -10.35 -1.37 3.11
N LEU A 13 -9.60 -2.16 2.34
CA LEU A 13 -9.07 -1.71 1.06
C LEU A 13 -10.20 -1.39 0.07
N ALA A 14 -11.21 -2.26 0.00
CA ALA A 14 -12.35 -2.04 -0.87
C ALA A 14 -13.10 -0.75 -0.49
N GLN A 15 -13.28 -0.51 0.80
CA GLN A 15 -13.91 0.73 1.28
C GLN A 15 -13.11 1.97 0.87
N SER A 16 -11.78 1.89 0.91
CA SER A 16 -10.95 3.03 0.56
C SER A 16 -11.05 3.41 -0.92
N LEU A 17 -11.40 2.46 -1.78
CA LEU A 17 -11.64 2.74 -3.20
C LEU A 17 -12.96 3.46 -3.45
N ALA A 18 -13.90 3.38 -2.52
CA ALA A 18 -15.19 4.09 -2.58
C ALA A 18 -15.97 3.80 -3.88
N GLY A 19 -15.91 2.56 -4.38
CA GLY A 19 -16.61 2.16 -5.59
C GLY A 19 -15.95 2.59 -6.89
N ARG A 20 -14.74 3.16 -6.83
CA ARG A 20 -14.01 3.63 -8.01
C ARG A 20 -12.77 2.77 -8.25
N PRO A 21 -12.34 2.60 -9.51
CA PRO A 21 -11.13 1.84 -9.79
C PRO A 21 -9.89 2.59 -9.31
N GLY A 22 -8.88 1.84 -8.92
CA GLY A 22 -7.61 2.41 -8.49
C GLY A 22 -6.58 1.33 -8.23
N PHE A 23 -5.32 1.78 -8.15
CA PHE A 23 -4.17 0.94 -7.84
C PHE A 23 -3.61 1.37 -6.50
N PHE A 24 -3.20 0.41 -5.67
CA PHE A 24 -2.57 0.71 -4.38
C PHE A 24 -1.06 0.71 -4.54
N LYS A 25 -0.42 1.86 -4.44
CA LYS A 25 1.03 1.95 -4.50
C LYS A 25 1.61 1.94 -3.10
N LEU A 26 2.39 0.91 -2.79
CA LEU A 26 3.12 0.78 -1.53
C LEU A 26 4.52 1.33 -1.73
N PHE A 27 4.91 2.36 -0.96
CA PHE A 27 6.18 3.05 -1.17
C PHE A 27 6.66 3.75 0.10
N TYR A 28 7.97 4.02 0.14
CA TYR A 28 8.54 4.88 1.16
C TYR A 28 8.55 6.32 0.65
N ASP A 29 7.82 7.18 1.37
CA ASP A 29 7.74 8.60 1.05
C ASP A 29 8.85 9.32 1.82
N THR A 30 9.81 9.88 1.10
CA THR A 30 10.95 10.59 1.70
C THR A 30 10.81 12.10 1.63
N GLU A 31 9.76 12.61 0.99
CA GLU A 31 9.66 14.05 0.70
C GLU A 31 9.36 14.89 1.93
N ASP A 32 8.52 14.37 2.84
CA ASP A 32 7.99 15.19 3.93
C ASP A 32 8.83 15.18 5.19
N CYS A 33 9.73 14.24 5.37
CA CYS A 33 10.37 14.08 6.67
C CYS A 33 11.89 14.26 6.67
N GLY A 34 12.55 14.30 5.52
CA GLY A 34 14.00 14.40 5.46
C GLY A 34 14.75 13.23 6.11
N CYS A 35 14.09 12.12 6.32
CA CYS A 35 14.64 10.92 6.96
C CYS A 35 14.59 9.74 5.98
N ASN A 36 14.71 8.52 6.49
CA ASN A 36 14.71 7.31 5.66
C ASN A 36 13.37 7.05 4.96
N GLY A 37 12.36 7.84 5.23
CA GLY A 37 11.06 7.71 4.61
C GLY A 37 10.02 7.11 5.53
N VAL A 38 8.77 7.36 5.18
CA VAL A 38 7.61 6.82 5.86
C VAL A 38 6.89 5.90 4.89
N LEU A 39 6.64 4.67 5.30
CA LEU A 39 5.92 3.72 4.45
C LEU A 39 4.45 4.16 4.35
N ALA A 40 3.97 4.29 3.12
CA ALA A 40 2.62 4.76 2.85
C ALA A 40 2.00 3.96 1.70
N ILE A 41 0.68 4.02 1.60
CA ILE A 41 -0.05 3.50 0.46
C ILE A 41 -0.79 4.66 -0.18
N GLU A 42 -0.66 4.79 -1.49
CA GLU A 42 -1.34 5.83 -2.26
C GLU A 42 -2.23 5.18 -3.31
N ILE A 43 -3.46 5.67 -3.47
CA ILE A 43 -4.35 5.18 -4.52
C ILE A 43 -4.12 6.03 -5.76
N LEU A 44 -3.74 5.36 -6.86
CA LEU A 44 -3.45 6.00 -8.14
C LEU A 44 -4.45 5.53 -9.19
N GLU A 45 -4.72 6.38 -10.17
CA GLU A 45 -5.58 6.01 -11.30
C GLU A 45 -4.84 5.11 -12.29
N GLN A 46 -3.53 5.30 -12.43
CA GLN A 46 -2.70 4.56 -13.38
C GLN A 46 -1.32 4.33 -12.79
N PRO A 47 -0.67 3.20 -13.13
CA PRO A 47 0.70 2.97 -12.71
C PRO A 47 1.66 3.89 -13.47
N LEU A 48 2.82 4.15 -12.85
CA LEU A 48 3.95 4.77 -13.54
C LEU A 48 4.74 3.71 -14.30
N ASP A 49 5.57 4.16 -15.25
CA ASP A 49 6.38 3.24 -16.05
C ASP A 49 7.35 2.42 -15.21
N THR A 50 7.73 2.96 -14.05
CA THR A 50 8.66 2.30 -13.13
C THR A 50 7.97 1.38 -12.13
N ASP A 51 6.65 1.28 -12.17
CA ASP A 51 5.90 0.47 -11.22
C ASP A 51 5.79 -0.98 -11.66
N ILE A 52 6.01 -1.88 -10.70
CA ILE A 52 5.77 -3.31 -10.86
C ILE A 52 4.36 -3.60 -10.35
N LYS A 53 3.58 -4.34 -11.12
CA LYS A 53 2.21 -4.70 -10.76
C LYS A 53 2.21 -6.01 -9.99
N VAL A 54 1.55 -6.03 -8.84
CA VAL A 54 1.35 -7.23 -8.02
C VAL A 54 -0.16 -7.42 -7.84
N THR A 55 -0.69 -8.48 -8.41
CA THR A 55 -2.12 -8.78 -8.30
C THR A 55 -2.38 -9.55 -7.00
N VAL A 56 -3.31 -9.04 -6.19
CA VAL A 56 -3.68 -9.64 -4.90
C VAL A 56 -5.20 -9.66 -4.83
N GLU A 57 -5.78 -10.84 -4.94
CA GLU A 57 -7.24 -10.99 -5.00
C GLU A 57 -7.82 -10.14 -6.14
N LYS A 58 -8.70 -9.21 -5.81
CA LYS A 58 -9.30 -8.28 -6.77
C LYS A 58 -8.55 -6.96 -6.89
N PHE A 59 -7.45 -6.81 -6.17
CA PHE A 59 -6.69 -5.56 -6.13
C PHE A 59 -5.39 -5.68 -6.92
N THR A 60 -4.91 -4.55 -7.42
CA THR A 60 -3.56 -4.45 -8.00
C THR A 60 -2.75 -3.50 -7.15
N PHE A 61 -1.63 -4.01 -6.63
CA PHE A 61 -0.65 -3.22 -5.91
C PHE A 61 0.47 -2.82 -6.85
N LEU A 62 1.08 -1.68 -6.57
CA LEU A 62 2.21 -1.16 -7.34
C LEU A 62 3.40 -1.01 -6.40
N ILE A 63 4.56 -1.47 -6.86
CA ILE A 63 5.83 -1.30 -6.14
C ILE A 63 6.80 -0.65 -7.11
N ASP A 64 7.38 0.49 -6.71
CA ASP A 64 8.39 1.14 -7.53
C ASP A 64 9.58 0.19 -7.68
N ARG A 65 10.05 0.04 -8.92
CA ARG A 65 11.14 -0.89 -9.24
C ARG A 65 12.39 -0.61 -8.43
N GLN A 66 12.66 0.66 -8.11
CA GLN A 66 13.82 1.05 -7.31
C GLN A 66 13.65 0.69 -5.83
N GLN A 67 12.43 0.51 -5.37
CA GLN A 67 12.16 0.18 -3.96
C GLN A 67 11.86 -1.30 -3.74
N GLU A 68 11.73 -2.08 -4.80
CA GLU A 68 11.37 -3.50 -4.68
C GLU A 68 12.31 -4.26 -3.76
N SER A 69 13.61 -3.97 -3.83
CA SER A 69 14.61 -4.66 -3.02
C SER A 69 14.52 -4.34 -1.52
N LEU A 70 13.77 -3.33 -1.14
CA LEU A 70 13.57 -2.98 0.27
C LEU A 70 12.59 -3.93 0.96
N PHE A 71 11.84 -4.72 0.19
CA PHE A 71 10.80 -5.60 0.71
C PHE A 71 11.16 -7.05 0.51
N ASP A 72 10.75 -7.89 1.47
CA ASP A 72 10.80 -9.33 1.29
C ASP A 72 9.81 -9.77 0.22
N ASN A 73 10.02 -10.97 -0.32
CA ASN A 73 9.18 -11.50 -1.39
C ASN A 73 7.74 -11.75 -0.97
N VAL A 74 7.51 -12.03 0.31
CA VAL A 74 6.17 -12.26 0.86
C VAL A 74 5.91 -11.25 1.97
N LEU A 75 4.92 -10.40 1.75
CA LEU A 75 4.50 -9.37 2.71
C LEU A 75 3.16 -9.73 3.31
N LYS A 76 2.95 -9.30 4.55
CA LYS A 76 1.66 -9.37 5.24
C LYS A 76 1.12 -7.97 5.40
N LEU A 77 -0.10 -7.74 4.96
CA LEU A 77 -0.80 -6.47 5.11
C LEU A 77 -2.00 -6.70 6.01
N GLU A 78 -2.06 -5.96 7.12
CA GLU A 78 -3.11 -6.14 8.12
C GLU A 78 -3.71 -4.78 8.51
N ALA A 79 -5.02 -4.63 8.34
CA ALA A 79 -5.72 -3.42 8.76
C ALA A 79 -5.84 -3.40 10.28
N ASP A 80 -5.63 -2.22 10.87
CA ASP A 80 -5.86 -2.00 12.29
C ASP A 80 -7.36 -1.92 12.55
N GLN A 81 -7.82 -2.51 13.66
CA GLN A 81 -9.25 -2.52 13.98
C GLN A 81 -9.73 -1.25 14.65
N ALA A 82 -8.82 -0.46 15.21
CA ALA A 82 -9.16 0.76 15.95
C ALA A 82 -8.87 2.04 15.17
N TYR A 83 -7.88 2.03 14.29
CA TYR A 83 -7.43 3.22 13.57
C TYR A 83 -7.41 2.98 12.06
N PRO A 84 -7.52 4.04 11.25
CA PRO A 84 -7.46 3.91 9.78
C PRO A 84 -6.02 3.73 9.29
N SER A 85 -5.33 2.73 9.82
CA SER A 85 -3.94 2.44 9.48
C SER A 85 -3.77 0.95 9.24
N PHE A 86 -2.62 0.60 8.65
CA PHE A 86 -2.30 -0.77 8.28
C PHE A 86 -0.91 -1.11 8.81
N LYS A 87 -0.72 -2.39 9.10
CA LYS A 87 0.59 -2.94 9.44
C LYS A 87 1.13 -3.68 8.23
N VAL A 88 2.38 -3.41 7.89
CA VAL A 88 3.11 -4.13 6.83
C VAL A 88 4.28 -4.85 7.47
N SER A 89 4.33 -6.15 7.30
CA SER A 89 5.37 -6.99 7.88
C SER A 89 5.70 -8.17 6.96
N SER A 90 6.76 -8.89 7.32
CA SER A 90 7.11 -10.17 6.73
C SER A 90 7.51 -11.12 7.85
N ASP A 91 7.92 -12.34 7.52
CA ASP A 91 8.39 -13.29 8.54
C ASP A 91 9.66 -12.81 9.22
N SER A 92 10.48 -12.00 8.54
CA SER A 92 11.78 -11.56 9.07
C SER A 92 11.81 -10.09 9.48
N ALA A 93 10.78 -9.28 9.15
CA ALA A 93 10.84 -7.85 9.38
C ALA A 93 9.46 -7.25 9.67
N LEU A 94 9.46 -6.21 10.50
CA LEU A 94 8.31 -5.32 10.67
C LEU A 94 8.64 -4.01 9.97
N TYR A 95 7.89 -3.68 8.91
CA TYR A 95 8.15 -2.47 8.14
C TYR A 95 7.49 -1.25 8.76
N SER A 96 6.20 -1.36 9.13
CA SER A 96 5.49 -0.26 9.77
C SER A 96 4.19 -0.77 10.39
N THR A 97 3.79 -0.16 11.51
CA THR A 97 2.48 -0.41 12.14
C THR A 97 1.50 0.74 11.88
N ASN A 98 1.90 1.74 11.12
CA ASN A 98 1.07 2.94 10.92
C ASN A 98 1.09 3.39 9.46
N VAL A 99 0.81 2.45 8.55
CA VAL A 99 0.71 2.75 7.13
C VAL A 99 -0.65 3.35 6.85
N ARG A 100 -0.69 4.55 6.28
CA ARG A 100 -1.93 5.25 5.95
C ARG A 100 -2.16 5.23 4.45
N ILE A 101 -3.44 5.23 4.06
CA ILE A 101 -3.83 5.31 2.66
C ILE A 101 -4.16 6.76 2.32
N ARG A 102 -3.54 7.26 1.24
CA ARG A 102 -3.82 8.58 0.68
C ARG A 102 -4.42 8.39 -0.70
N ASP A 103 -5.56 9.03 -0.97
CA ASP A 103 -6.22 8.92 -2.26
C ASP A 103 -5.72 10.06 -3.17
N ALA A 104 -4.96 9.69 -4.19
CA ALA A 104 -4.40 10.64 -5.14
C ALA A 104 -5.12 10.63 -6.49
N ARG A 105 -6.29 9.97 -6.58
CA ARG A 105 -7.08 9.95 -7.81
C ARG A 105 -7.75 11.30 -8.03
N ASP A 106 -8.00 11.65 -9.29
CA ASP A 106 -8.74 12.87 -9.64
C ASP A 106 -10.14 12.83 -9.02
N GLY A 107 -10.56 13.97 -8.47
CA GLY A 107 -11.86 14.08 -7.83
C GLY A 107 -11.92 13.44 -6.45
N ALA A 108 -10.80 13.03 -5.88
CA ALA A 108 -10.77 12.48 -4.53
C ALA A 108 -11.09 13.56 -3.51
N ALA A 109 -11.85 13.19 -2.47
CA ALA A 109 -12.13 14.08 -1.36
C ALA A 109 -10.82 14.35 -0.58
N LYS A 110 -10.64 15.58 -0.18
CA LYS A 110 -9.45 15.98 0.57
C LYS A 110 -9.81 16.41 1.98
#